data_fe3fd03719043f1b91d74abba012c094
#
_entry.id   fe3fd03719043f1b91d74abba012c094
#
_cell.length_a   1.000
_cell.length_b   1.000
_cell.length_c   1.000
_cell.angle_alpha   90.00
_cell.angle_beta   90.00
_cell.angle_gamma   90.00
#
_symmetry.space_group_name_H-M   'P 1'
#
loop_
_entity.id
_entity.type
_entity.pdbx_description
1 polymer ?
#
loop_
_entity_poly.entity_id
_entity_poly.type
_entity_poly.pdbx_seq_one_letter_code
_entity_poly.pdbx_strand_id
1 'polypeptide(L)'
;MKKTSTLAIILFASLAHAENYVPTDAYGNRKYDQTNYKTEGDKLIPTDSYGNRQYGKTNYKMDGDKLVPTDSFGNKKYDETAYRIKKDGHIEATDNFGNRKYGHEDYKIDGKKIVPVDSFGNRDYKRSGFVKQ
;
A
#
# COMPACT_ATOMS: atom_id res chain seq x y z
N MET A 1 9.94 0.17 23.48
CA MET A 1 10.09 -0.20 22.73
C MET A 1 9.35 0.01 21.70
N LYS A 2 9.44 -0.04 20.83
CA LYS A 2 8.85 0.24 19.89
C LYS A 2 8.27 -0.80 19.25
N LYS A 3 7.16 -0.93 19.09
CA LYS A 3 6.52 -1.81 18.42
C LYS A 3 5.90 -1.26 17.27
N THR A 4 6.16 -0.07 16.95
CA THR A 4 5.48 0.61 15.88
C THR A 4 5.74 0.02 14.56
N SER A 5 6.85 -0.61 14.36
CA SER A 5 7.12 -1.11 13.04
C SER A 5 6.64 -2.51 12.82
N THR A 6 5.85 -3.04 13.73
CA THR A 6 5.37 -4.39 13.58
C THR A 6 4.56 -4.59 12.30
N LEU A 7 3.68 -3.63 12.00
CA LEU A 7 2.87 -3.74 10.79
C LEU A 7 3.66 -3.43 9.54
N ALA A 8 4.62 -2.51 9.64
CA ALA A 8 5.52 -2.27 8.54
C ALA A 8 6.32 -3.52 8.24
N ILE A 9 6.72 -4.24 9.29
CA ILE A 9 7.43 -5.49 9.11
C ILE A 9 6.56 -6.50 8.40
N ILE A 10 5.28 -6.58 8.74
CA ILE A 10 4.39 -7.49 8.07
C ILE A 10 4.27 -7.16 6.59
N LEU A 11 4.15 -5.88 6.26
CA LEU A 11 4.03 -5.46 4.89
C LEU A 11 5.33 -5.74 4.11
N PHE A 12 6.47 -5.52 4.74
CA PHE A 12 7.77 -5.75 4.10
C PHE A 12 8.52 -6.91 4.75
N ALA A 13 7.80 -7.94 5.17
CA ALA A 13 8.35 -8.97 6.02
C ALA A 13 9.54 -9.67 5.40
N SER A 14 9.59 -9.73 4.12
CA SER A 14 10.66 -10.46 3.51
C SER A 14 11.47 -9.56 2.65
N LEU A 15 12.33 -8.79 3.26
CA LEU A 15 13.20 -7.90 2.49
C LEU A 15 14.14 -8.67 1.57
N ALA A 16 14.47 -9.89 1.94
CA ALA A 16 15.34 -10.72 1.11
C ALA A 16 14.60 -11.27 -0.11
N HIS A 17 13.26 -11.25 -0.09
CA HIS A 17 12.46 -11.79 -1.18
C HIS A 17 11.48 -10.74 -1.64
N ALA A 18 11.42 -10.51 -2.92
CA ALA A 18 10.43 -9.59 -3.46
C ALA A 18 9.03 -10.18 -3.25
N GLU A 19 8.11 -9.37 -2.78
CA GLU A 19 6.72 -9.76 -2.61
C GLU A 19 5.88 -9.05 -3.64
N ASN A 20 4.85 -9.72 -4.13
CA ASN A 20 3.93 -9.12 -5.06
C ASN A 20 2.59 -8.90 -4.41
N TYR A 21 2.03 -7.72 -4.61
CA TYR A 21 0.69 -7.40 -4.15
C TYR A 21 -0.19 -7.29 -5.39
N VAL A 22 -1.14 -8.19 -5.50
CA VAL A 22 -1.96 -8.35 -6.69
C VAL A 22 -3.34 -7.80 -6.43
N PRO A 23 -3.86 -6.90 -7.30
CA PRO A 23 -5.18 -6.33 -7.06
C PRO A 23 -6.28 -7.37 -7.21
N THR A 24 -7.26 -7.30 -6.33
CA THR A 24 -8.40 -8.22 -6.32
C THR A 24 -9.69 -7.44 -6.14
N ASP A 25 -10.80 -8.06 -6.53
CA ASP A 25 -12.11 -7.50 -6.22
C ASP A 25 -12.52 -7.92 -4.80
N ALA A 26 -13.74 -7.57 -4.41
CA ALA A 26 -14.21 -7.85 -3.06
C ALA A 26 -14.37 -9.34 -2.79
N TYR A 27 -14.39 -10.15 -3.82
CA TYR A 27 -14.58 -11.61 -3.70
C TYR A 27 -13.26 -12.37 -3.81
N GLY A 28 -12.14 -11.65 -3.93
CA GLY A 28 -10.83 -12.28 -4.03
C GLY A 28 -10.39 -12.62 -5.44
N ASN A 29 -11.15 -12.22 -6.44
CA ASN A 29 -10.78 -12.50 -7.83
C ASN A 29 -9.75 -11.48 -8.30
N ARG A 30 -8.71 -11.98 -8.98
CA ARG A 30 -7.65 -11.13 -9.48
C ARG A 30 -8.16 -10.17 -10.55
N LYS A 31 -7.69 -8.94 -10.47
CA LYS A 31 -8.06 -7.91 -11.44
C LYS A 31 -6.85 -7.59 -12.30
N TYR A 32 -6.91 -8.02 -13.56
CA TYR A 32 -5.77 -7.91 -14.45
C TYR A 32 -5.59 -6.52 -15.06
N ASP A 33 -6.61 -5.68 -14.97
CA ASP A 33 -6.55 -4.33 -15.54
C ASP A 33 -6.08 -3.28 -14.54
N GLN A 34 -5.62 -3.70 -13.37
CA GLN A 34 -5.18 -2.78 -12.34
C GLN A 34 -3.71 -2.96 -12.04
N THR A 35 -3.14 -1.97 -11.36
CA THR A 35 -1.72 -1.96 -11.06
C THR A 35 -1.38 -2.93 -9.94
N ASN A 36 -0.38 -3.76 -10.18
CA ASN A 36 0.23 -4.58 -9.14
C ASN A 36 1.34 -3.78 -8.50
N TYR A 37 1.77 -4.20 -7.31
CA TYR A 37 2.93 -3.60 -6.66
C TYR A 37 3.89 -4.70 -6.24
N LYS A 38 5.16 -4.39 -6.30
CA LYS A 38 6.21 -5.31 -5.93
C LYS A 38 7.12 -4.63 -4.92
N THR A 39 7.51 -5.34 -3.87
CA THR A 39 8.43 -4.76 -2.91
C THR A 39 9.86 -4.94 -3.36
N GLU A 40 10.67 -3.90 -3.19
CA GLU A 40 12.11 -3.95 -3.40
C GLU A 40 12.74 -3.14 -2.28
N GLY A 41 13.32 -3.83 -1.29
CA GLY A 41 13.82 -3.13 -0.12
C GLY A 41 12.69 -2.41 0.57
N ASP A 42 12.80 -1.12 0.74
CA ASP A 42 11.77 -0.31 1.39
C ASP A 42 10.80 0.34 0.41
N LYS A 43 10.78 -0.12 -0.85
CA LYS A 43 9.96 0.49 -1.88
C LYS A 43 8.85 -0.42 -2.35
N LEU A 44 7.72 0.19 -2.69
CA LEU A 44 6.64 -0.47 -3.41
C LEU A 44 6.66 0.07 -4.83
N ILE A 45 6.87 -0.81 -5.79
CA ILE A 45 7.08 -0.43 -7.18
C ILE A 45 5.88 -0.89 -8.00
N PRO A 46 5.24 0.00 -8.76
CA PRO A 46 4.10 -0.40 -9.58
C PRO A 46 4.55 -1.24 -10.77
N THR A 47 3.82 -2.31 -11.02
CA THR A 47 4.10 -3.20 -12.15
C THR A 47 2.79 -3.53 -12.86
N ASP A 48 2.92 -4.07 -14.07
CA ASP A 48 1.76 -4.63 -14.74
C ASP A 48 1.54 -6.07 -14.26
N SER A 49 0.59 -6.76 -14.85
CA SER A 49 0.24 -8.13 -14.43
C SER A 49 1.35 -9.13 -14.72
N TYR A 50 2.30 -8.75 -15.56
CA TYR A 50 3.41 -9.63 -15.94
C TYR A 50 4.68 -9.32 -15.18
N GLY A 51 4.62 -8.35 -14.25
CA GLY A 51 5.78 -8.00 -13.45
C GLY A 51 6.65 -6.90 -14.03
N ASN A 52 6.25 -6.30 -15.13
CA ASN A 52 7.02 -5.23 -15.74
C ASN A 52 6.77 -3.91 -15.05
N ARG A 53 7.84 -3.20 -14.73
CA ARG A 53 7.75 -1.93 -14.04
C ARG A 53 7.00 -0.89 -14.85
N GLN A 54 6.14 -0.13 -14.19
CA GLN A 54 5.37 0.93 -14.85
C GLN A 54 5.90 2.27 -14.38
N TYR A 55 6.68 2.92 -15.23
CA TYR A 55 7.39 4.13 -14.86
C TYR A 55 6.51 5.38 -14.74
N GLY A 56 5.34 5.36 -15.32
CA GLY A 56 4.44 6.50 -15.24
C GLY A 56 3.57 6.55 -14.01
N LYS A 57 3.68 5.56 -13.14
CA LYS A 57 2.82 5.45 -11.96
C LYS A 57 3.58 5.78 -10.70
N THR A 58 2.82 6.09 -9.63
CA THR A 58 3.41 6.47 -8.36
C THR A 58 4.00 5.27 -7.65
N ASN A 59 5.24 5.42 -7.22
CA ASN A 59 5.89 4.46 -6.33
C ASN A 59 5.66 4.91 -4.90
N TYR A 60 5.92 4.03 -3.95
CA TYR A 60 5.85 4.39 -2.54
C TYR A 60 7.13 3.92 -1.85
N LYS A 61 7.53 4.65 -0.83
CA LYS A 61 8.69 4.30 -0.04
C LYS A 61 8.27 4.22 1.41
N MET A 62 8.71 3.16 2.09
CA MET A 62 8.43 3.00 3.50
C MET A 62 9.38 3.86 4.31
N ASP A 63 8.85 4.71 5.17
CA ASP A 63 9.62 5.58 6.03
C ASP A 63 9.02 5.50 7.42
N GLY A 64 9.56 4.60 8.25
CA GLY A 64 8.96 4.31 9.54
C GLY A 64 7.61 3.64 9.34
N ASP A 65 6.55 4.26 9.81
CA ASP A 65 5.19 3.73 9.64
C ASP A 65 4.45 4.41 8.49
N LYS A 66 5.17 5.14 7.64
CA LYS A 66 4.55 5.87 6.54
C LYS A 66 4.91 5.28 5.20
N LEU A 67 3.94 5.31 4.28
CA LEU A 67 4.19 5.05 2.87
C LEU A 67 4.17 6.38 2.16
N VAL A 68 5.31 6.79 1.64
CA VAL A 68 5.49 8.10 1.04
C VAL A 68 5.48 7.97 -0.47
N PRO A 69 4.62 8.72 -1.17
CA PRO A 69 4.60 8.63 -2.64
C PRO A 69 5.84 9.25 -3.25
N THR A 70 6.40 8.56 -4.22
CA THR A 70 7.60 9.03 -4.93
C THR A 70 7.43 8.79 -6.42
N ASP A 71 8.28 9.42 -7.21
CA ASP A 71 8.38 9.09 -8.63
C ASP A 71 9.32 7.91 -8.81
N SER A 72 9.57 7.53 -10.05
CA SER A 72 10.41 6.36 -10.34
C SER A 72 11.86 6.55 -9.95
N PHE A 73 12.27 7.78 -9.70
CA PHE A 73 13.64 8.10 -9.34
C PHE A 73 13.81 8.31 -7.84
N GLY A 74 12.72 8.12 -7.08
CA GLY A 74 12.81 8.26 -5.63
C GLY A 74 12.50 9.65 -5.11
N ASN A 75 12.12 10.58 -5.96
CA ASN A 75 11.79 11.94 -5.54
C ASN A 75 10.38 11.97 -4.98
N LYS A 76 10.20 12.62 -3.84
CA LYS A 76 8.91 12.69 -3.17
C LYS A 76 7.90 13.47 -4.01
N LYS A 77 6.67 12.94 -4.06
CA LYS A 77 5.59 13.59 -4.78
C LYS A 77 4.64 14.21 -3.77
N TYR A 78 4.68 15.53 -3.65
CA TYR A 78 3.94 16.23 -2.61
C TYR A 78 2.45 16.38 -2.88
N ASP A 79 2.02 16.17 -4.10
CA ASP A 79 0.61 16.31 -4.45
C ASP A 79 -0.16 14.99 -4.43
N GLU A 80 0.45 13.94 -3.94
CA GLU A 80 -0.19 12.63 -3.88
C GLU A 80 -0.50 12.24 -2.44
N THR A 81 -1.43 11.30 -2.29
CA THR A 81 -1.81 10.81 -0.97
C THR A 81 -0.72 9.91 -0.40
N ALA A 82 -0.33 10.18 0.82
CA ALA A 82 0.54 9.28 1.58
C ALA A 82 -0.33 8.42 2.47
N TYR A 83 0.27 7.45 3.13
CA TYR A 83 -0.46 6.54 4.01
C TYR A 83 0.33 6.33 5.29
N ARG A 84 -0.39 6.09 6.38
CA ARG A 84 0.22 5.72 7.64
C ARG A 84 -0.28 4.35 8.05
N ILE A 85 0.62 3.45 8.40
CA ILE A 85 0.28 2.09 8.82
C ILE A 85 0.25 2.06 10.33
N LYS A 86 -0.92 1.76 10.89
CA LYS A 86 -1.11 1.75 12.33
C LYS A 86 -0.92 0.34 12.87
N LYS A 87 -0.69 0.24 14.16
CA LYS A 87 -0.41 -1.05 14.80
C LYS A 87 -1.53 -2.05 14.65
N ASP A 88 -2.76 -1.58 14.57
CA ASP A 88 -3.91 -2.47 14.47
C ASP A 88 -4.18 -2.95 13.04
N GLY A 89 -3.32 -2.58 12.10
CA GLY A 89 -3.46 -2.98 10.70
C GLY A 89 -4.18 -1.98 9.83
N HIS A 90 -4.65 -0.88 10.41
CA HIS A 90 -5.33 0.15 9.64
C HIS A 90 -4.30 0.97 8.86
N ILE A 91 -4.55 1.18 7.58
CA ILE A 91 -3.70 2.01 6.73
C ILE A 91 -4.50 3.26 6.40
N GLU A 92 -4.11 4.37 6.99
CA GLU A 92 -4.83 5.64 6.87
C GLU A 92 -4.26 6.51 5.77
N ALA A 93 -5.12 7.07 4.94
CA ALA A 93 -4.72 8.08 3.96
C ALA A 93 -4.37 9.38 4.69
N THR A 94 -3.25 9.97 4.33
CA THR A 94 -2.79 11.23 4.92
C THR A 94 -2.28 12.16 3.82
N ASP A 95 -2.10 13.43 4.19
CA ASP A 95 -1.38 14.33 3.31
C ASP A 95 0.13 14.20 3.59
N ASN A 96 0.93 15.02 2.96
CA ASN A 96 2.38 14.92 3.10
C ASN A 96 2.91 15.41 4.43
N PHE A 97 2.04 16.03 5.23
CA PHE A 97 2.42 16.53 6.53
C PHE A 97 1.93 15.62 7.64
N GLY A 98 1.31 14.50 7.29
CA GLY A 98 0.83 13.52 8.27
C GLY A 98 -0.58 13.75 8.73
N ASN A 99 -1.31 14.71 8.17
CA ASN A 99 -2.69 14.96 8.54
C ASN A 99 -3.61 13.99 7.84
N ARG A 100 -4.56 13.45 8.57
CA ARG A 100 -5.49 12.48 8.02
C ARG A 100 -6.38 13.08 6.95
N LYS A 101 -6.60 12.31 5.88
CA LYS A 101 -7.46 12.73 4.79
C LYS A 101 -8.72 11.87 4.81
N TYR A 102 -9.81 12.44 5.32
CA TYR A 102 -11.01 11.66 5.59
C TYR A 102 -11.82 11.24 4.38
N GLY A 103 -11.78 11.85 3.34
CA GLY A 103 -12.55 11.45 2.16
C GLY A 103 -11.78 10.54 1.23
N HIS A 104 -10.63 10.09 1.64
CA HIS A 104 -9.76 9.32 0.78
C HIS A 104 -9.73 7.86 1.17
N GLU A 105 -9.05 7.06 0.37
CA GLU A 105 -9.08 5.62 0.48
C GLU A 105 -8.20 5.13 1.60
N ASP A 106 -8.81 4.45 2.57
CA ASP A 106 -8.08 3.75 3.60
C ASP A 106 -8.06 2.27 3.26
N TYR A 107 -7.19 1.55 3.93
CA TYR A 107 -7.08 0.10 3.78
C TYR A 107 -6.83 -0.53 5.13
N LYS A 108 -7.01 -1.84 5.21
CA LYS A 108 -6.73 -2.59 6.42
C LYS A 108 -5.99 -3.85 6.04
N ILE A 109 -4.95 -4.20 6.80
CA ILE A 109 -4.20 -5.43 6.61
C ILE A 109 -4.95 -6.55 7.31
N ASP A 110 -5.24 -7.61 6.55
CA ASP A 110 -5.97 -8.76 7.07
C ASP A 110 -5.24 -10.01 6.55
N GLY A 111 -4.27 -10.48 7.32
CA GLY A 111 -3.43 -11.58 6.89
C GLY A 111 -2.65 -11.21 5.64
N LYS A 112 -2.84 -11.96 4.57
CA LYS A 112 -2.19 -11.67 3.30
C LYS A 112 -2.95 -10.67 2.45
N LYS A 113 -4.11 -10.21 2.93
CA LYS A 113 -4.95 -9.31 2.17
C LYS A 113 -4.81 -7.89 2.66
N ILE A 114 -4.92 -6.97 1.73
CA ILE A 114 -5.05 -5.55 2.05
C ILE A 114 -6.43 -5.16 1.55
N VAL A 115 -7.32 -4.86 2.48
CA VAL A 115 -8.74 -4.70 2.22
C VAL A 115 -9.11 -3.23 2.25
N PRO A 116 -9.82 -2.71 1.24
CA PRO A 116 -10.24 -1.31 1.28
C PRO A 116 -11.34 -1.10 2.33
N VAL A 117 -11.21 -0.01 3.09
CA VAL A 117 -12.18 0.35 4.10
C VAL A 117 -12.45 1.85 4.02
N ASP A 118 -13.56 2.28 4.61
CA ASP A 118 -13.85 3.71 4.72
C ASP A 118 -13.11 4.28 5.95
N SER A 119 -13.34 5.56 6.24
CA SER A 119 -12.64 6.22 7.34
C SER A 119 -13.03 5.68 8.71
N PHE A 120 -14.12 4.94 8.78
CA PHE A 120 -14.60 4.36 10.02
C PHE A 120 -14.21 2.89 10.18
N GLY A 121 -13.48 2.35 9.19
CA GLY A 121 -13.04 0.96 9.23
C GLY A 121 -14.01 -0.04 8.61
N ASN A 122 -15.10 0.43 8.03
CA ASN A 122 -16.08 -0.46 7.40
C ASN A 122 -15.57 -0.84 6.01
N ARG A 123 -15.75 -2.11 5.67
CA ARG A 123 -15.26 -2.59 4.39
C ARG A 123 -15.95 -1.90 3.22
N ASP A 124 -15.16 -1.52 2.23
CA ASP A 124 -15.66 -0.87 1.04
C ASP A 124 -15.63 -1.85 -0.12
N TYR A 125 -16.79 -2.37 -0.48
CA TYR A 125 -16.88 -3.42 -1.49
C TYR A 125 -16.75 -2.90 -2.91
N LYS A 126 -16.75 -1.59 -3.09
CA LYS A 126 -16.64 -1.00 -4.42
C LYS A 126 -15.22 -0.81 -4.89
N ARG A 127 -14.26 -0.87 -3.98
CA ARG A 127 -12.86 -0.65 -4.34
C ARG A 127 -12.07 -1.94 -4.35
N SER A 128 -10.97 -1.91 -5.07
CA SER A 128 -10.07 -3.05 -5.14
C SER A 128 -9.19 -3.16 -3.92
N GLY A 129 -8.99 -4.37 -3.46
CA GLY A 129 -7.96 -4.64 -2.47
C GLY A 129 -6.77 -5.29 -3.14
N PHE A 130 -5.92 -5.89 -2.33
CA PHE A 130 -4.73 -6.58 -2.79
C PHE A 130 -4.54 -7.87 -2.02
N VAL A 131 -3.87 -8.82 -2.63
CA VAL A 131 -3.44 -10.01 -1.93
C VAL A 131 -1.93 -10.17 -2.15
N LYS A 132 -1.23 -10.52 -1.09
CA LYS A 132 0.21 -10.75 -1.16
C LYS A 132 0.47 -12.16 -1.65
N GLN A 133 1.30 -12.28 -2.64
CA GLN A 133 1.69 -13.57 -3.19
C GLN A 133 3.12 -13.91 -2.89
#